data_d2f0d39a8321710853531f27c9d49d4f
#
_entry.id   d2f0d39a8321710853531f27c9d49d4f
#
_cell.length_a   1.000
_cell.length_b   1.000
_cell.length_c   1.000
_cell.angle_alpha   90.00
_cell.angle_beta   90.00
_cell.angle_gamma   90.00
#
_symmetry.space_group_name_H-M   'P 1'
#
loop_
_entity.id
_entity.type
_entity.pdbx_description
1 polymer ?
#
loop_
_entity_poly.entity_id
_entity_poly.type
_entity_poly.pdbx_seq_one_letter_code
_entity_poly.pdbx_strand_id
1 'polypeptide(L)'
;MLPPQVWAIQKLTLETAAKRLGVPKFVSANVADVEDLPALQKGLLAAHQAGKAAIKAVRPDLPVGISLAMMDDQAVGKASVRDRMRGELYGEWLNVAKGDDFIGVQNYERALWGDKGRLPAPKGSTVNWSGTEVWAG
;
A
#
# COMPACT_ATOMS: atom_id res chain seq x y z
N MET A 1 -6.32 -5.29 2.83
CA MET A 1 -6.76 -4.47 4.01
C MET A 1 -6.36 -5.22 5.26
N LEU A 2 -5.77 -4.52 6.24
CA LEU A 2 -5.36 -5.13 7.52
C LEU A 2 -6.58 -5.59 8.34
N PRO A 3 -6.44 -6.62 9.18
CA PRO A 3 -7.50 -7.05 10.07
C PRO A 3 -7.95 -5.93 11.03
N PRO A 4 -9.24 -5.89 11.46
CA PRO A 4 -9.76 -4.85 12.36
C PRO A 4 -8.97 -4.68 13.66
N GLN A 5 -8.42 -5.77 14.20
CA GLN A 5 -7.61 -5.75 15.42
C GLN A 5 -6.31 -4.95 15.22
N VAL A 6 -5.71 -5.03 14.03
CA VAL A 6 -4.48 -4.29 13.71
C VAL A 6 -4.78 -2.79 13.63
N TRP A 7 -5.90 -2.38 13.05
CA TRP A 7 -6.34 -0.98 13.04
C TRP A 7 -6.55 -0.43 14.44
N ALA A 8 -7.19 -1.21 15.33
CA ALA A 8 -7.39 -0.81 16.72
C ALA A 8 -6.06 -0.59 17.48
N ILE A 9 -5.09 -1.48 17.28
CA ILE A 9 -3.75 -1.35 17.86
C ILE A 9 -3.03 -0.12 17.31
N GLN A 10 -3.10 0.11 16.01
CA GLN A 10 -2.49 1.29 15.39
C GLN A 10 -3.08 2.59 15.93
N LYS A 11 -4.39 2.69 16.03
CA LYS A 11 -5.08 3.84 16.61
C LYS A 11 -4.64 4.11 18.05
N LEU A 12 -4.65 3.09 18.90
CA LEU A 12 -4.17 3.20 20.29
C LEU A 12 -2.71 3.66 20.37
N THR A 13 -1.87 3.19 19.47
CA THR A 13 -0.46 3.59 19.39
C THR A 13 -0.33 5.08 19.08
N LEU A 14 -1.08 5.58 18.10
CA LEU A 14 -1.07 7.00 17.72
C LEU A 14 -1.61 7.90 18.83
N GLU A 15 -2.71 7.52 19.47
CA GLU A 15 -3.28 8.24 20.60
C GLU A 15 -2.31 8.31 21.80
N THR A 16 -1.63 7.19 22.07
CA THR A 16 -0.62 7.11 23.13
C THR A 16 0.58 8.01 22.83
N ALA A 17 1.05 8.02 21.56
CA ALA A 17 2.13 8.89 21.13
C ALA A 17 1.73 10.37 21.24
N ALA A 18 0.54 10.73 20.77
CA ALA A 18 0.02 12.10 20.88
C ALA A 18 -0.03 12.58 22.34
N LYS A 19 -0.55 11.74 23.24
CA LYS A 19 -0.61 12.02 24.68
C LYS A 19 0.79 12.22 25.28
N ARG A 20 1.75 11.36 24.96
CA ARG A 20 3.12 11.45 25.46
C ARG A 20 3.86 12.69 24.97
N LEU A 21 3.58 13.12 23.74
CA LEU A 21 4.20 14.29 23.12
C LEU A 21 3.49 15.60 23.44
N GLY A 22 2.32 15.54 24.10
CA GLY A 22 1.52 16.72 24.43
C GLY A 22 0.94 17.42 23.19
N VAL A 23 0.71 16.68 22.10
CA VAL A 23 0.13 17.20 20.86
C VAL A 23 -1.30 16.70 20.67
N PRO A 24 -2.18 17.47 19.99
CA PRO A 24 -3.58 17.08 19.82
C PRO A 24 -3.75 15.84 18.93
N LYS A 25 -2.82 15.60 18.00
CA LYS A 25 -2.82 14.45 17.11
C LYS A 25 -1.39 14.11 16.71
N PHE A 26 -1.06 12.84 16.64
CA PHE A 26 0.18 12.32 16.08
C PHE A 26 -0.13 11.49 14.84
N VAL A 27 0.61 11.70 13.76
CA VAL A 27 0.45 10.99 12.48
C VAL A 27 1.80 10.42 12.07
N SER A 28 1.81 9.20 11.57
CA SER A 28 3.01 8.53 11.07
C SER A 28 2.68 7.78 9.79
N ALA A 29 3.60 7.77 8.82
CA ALA A 29 3.43 7.04 7.58
C ALA A 29 3.45 5.50 7.77
N ASN A 30 4.12 5.01 8.83
CA ASN A 30 4.27 3.57 9.09
C ASN A 30 3.18 3.01 10.01
N VAL A 31 2.53 3.89 10.79
CA VAL A 31 1.43 3.54 11.67
C VAL A 31 0.35 4.59 11.42
N ALA A 32 -0.71 4.22 10.74
CA ALA A 32 -1.75 5.15 10.33
C ALA A 32 -3.11 4.75 10.92
N ASP A 33 -3.92 5.74 11.28
CA ASP A 33 -5.35 5.54 11.44
C ASP A 33 -5.98 5.40 10.04
N VAL A 34 -6.98 4.56 9.91
CA VAL A 34 -7.72 4.35 8.66
C VAL A 34 -8.30 5.66 8.11
N GLU A 35 -8.68 6.57 8.99
CA GLU A 35 -9.21 7.89 8.64
C GLU A 35 -8.17 8.81 7.99
N ASP A 36 -6.89 8.60 8.28
CA ASP A 36 -5.79 9.40 7.74
C ASP A 36 -5.23 8.89 6.41
N LEU A 37 -5.59 7.67 5.99
CA LEU A 37 -5.06 7.05 4.78
C LEU A 37 -5.21 7.89 3.51
N PRO A 38 -6.38 8.54 3.23
CA PRO A 38 -6.52 9.36 2.03
C PRO A 38 -5.58 10.58 2.04
N ALA A 39 -5.42 11.22 3.20
CA ALA A 39 -4.53 12.37 3.34
C ALA A 39 -3.05 11.97 3.22
N LEU A 40 -2.67 10.85 3.81
CA LEU A 40 -1.32 10.27 3.71
C LEU A 40 -1.00 9.89 2.27
N GLN A 41 -1.90 9.21 1.57
CA GLN A 41 -1.72 8.83 0.17
C GLN A 41 -1.51 10.08 -0.70
N LYS A 42 -2.38 11.08 -0.58
CA LYS A 42 -2.24 12.35 -1.30
C LYS A 42 -0.90 13.04 -1.03
N GLY A 43 -0.50 13.09 0.25
CA GLY A 43 0.78 13.67 0.65
C GLY A 43 1.99 12.95 0.08
N LEU A 44 1.97 11.61 0.10
CA LEU A 44 3.05 10.79 -0.44
C LEU A 44 3.15 10.90 -1.97
N LEU A 45 2.03 10.92 -2.69
CA LEU A 45 2.01 11.15 -4.14
C LEU A 45 2.58 12.51 -4.50
N ALA A 46 2.19 13.56 -3.78
CA ALA A 46 2.74 14.91 -3.98
C ALA A 46 4.24 14.98 -3.65
N ALA A 47 4.68 14.32 -2.59
CA ALA A 47 6.09 14.24 -2.22
C ALA A 47 6.94 13.53 -3.29
N HIS A 48 6.44 12.42 -3.86
CA HIS A 48 7.10 11.74 -4.97
C HIS A 48 7.28 12.67 -6.18
N GLN A 49 6.21 13.34 -6.60
CA GLN A 49 6.26 14.26 -7.74
C GLN A 49 7.22 15.44 -7.51
N ALA A 50 7.18 16.04 -6.32
CA ALA A 50 8.09 17.14 -5.95
C ALA A 50 9.56 16.67 -5.89
N GLY A 51 9.80 15.50 -5.30
CA GLY A 51 11.13 14.89 -5.23
C GLY A 51 11.70 14.59 -6.61
N LYS A 52 10.88 14.00 -7.50
CA LYS A 52 11.27 13.77 -8.89
C LYS A 52 11.62 15.07 -9.62
N ALA A 53 10.76 16.10 -9.50
CA ALA A 53 11.01 17.39 -10.11
C ALA A 53 12.32 18.01 -9.61
N ALA A 54 12.59 17.96 -8.31
CA ALA A 54 13.82 18.48 -7.71
C ALA A 54 15.08 17.73 -8.20
N ILE A 55 15.01 16.40 -8.31
CA ILE A 55 16.12 15.60 -8.85
C ILE A 55 16.36 15.96 -10.31
N LYS A 56 15.32 15.99 -11.14
CA LYS A 56 15.41 16.30 -12.56
C LYS A 56 15.89 17.73 -12.85
N ALA A 57 15.63 18.65 -11.95
CA ALA A 57 16.15 20.03 -12.07
C ALA A 57 17.68 20.11 -11.95
N VAL A 58 18.29 19.21 -11.16
CA VAL A 58 19.75 19.14 -10.96
C VAL A 58 20.41 18.12 -11.87
N ARG A 59 19.75 16.97 -12.04
CA ARG A 59 20.24 15.82 -12.83
C ARG A 59 19.15 15.31 -13.79
N PRO A 60 18.95 15.98 -14.93
CA PRO A 60 17.91 15.57 -15.90
C PRO A 60 18.17 14.20 -16.51
N ASP A 61 19.41 13.75 -16.52
CA ASP A 61 19.87 12.45 -17.02
C ASP A 61 19.55 11.29 -16.05
N LEU A 62 19.41 11.57 -14.75
CA LEU A 62 19.23 10.51 -13.75
C LEU A 62 17.82 9.90 -13.83
N PRO A 63 17.67 8.56 -14.04
CA PRO A 63 16.38 7.92 -13.98
C PRO A 63 15.75 8.03 -12.59
N VAL A 64 14.47 8.42 -12.53
CA VAL A 64 13.69 8.52 -11.28
C VAL A 64 12.40 7.76 -11.45
N GLY A 65 12.09 6.89 -10.49
CA GLY A 65 10.87 6.10 -10.48
C GLY A 65 10.47 5.71 -9.07
N ILE A 66 9.31 5.10 -8.96
CA ILE A 66 8.76 4.61 -7.68
C ILE A 66 8.88 3.09 -7.59
N SER A 67 9.11 2.58 -6.38
CA SER A 67 8.99 1.14 -6.09
C SER A 67 7.74 0.90 -5.25
N LEU A 68 6.87 -0.01 -5.73
CA LEU A 68 5.61 -0.35 -5.09
C LEU A 68 5.62 -1.80 -4.59
N ALA A 69 5.21 -1.98 -3.33
CA ALA A 69 4.90 -3.30 -2.80
C ALA A 69 3.51 -3.71 -3.31
N MET A 70 3.48 -4.68 -4.21
CA MET A 70 2.27 -5.17 -4.86
C MET A 70 2.14 -6.67 -4.66
N MET A 71 0.92 -7.13 -4.45
CA MET A 71 0.62 -8.57 -4.41
C MET A 71 0.39 -9.10 -5.83
N ASP A 72 0.63 -10.39 -6.04
CA ASP A 72 0.07 -11.10 -7.17
C ASP A 72 -1.43 -11.33 -6.93
N ASP A 73 -2.24 -10.37 -7.38
CA ASP A 73 -3.69 -10.39 -7.21
C ASP A 73 -4.35 -11.25 -8.27
N GLN A 74 -4.91 -12.39 -7.88
CA GLN A 74 -5.55 -13.34 -8.77
C GLN A 74 -7.07 -13.37 -8.60
N ALA A 75 -7.80 -13.43 -9.73
CA ALA A 75 -9.25 -13.54 -9.74
C ALA A 75 -9.68 -15.00 -9.57
N VAL A 76 -10.65 -15.23 -8.70
CA VAL A 76 -11.31 -16.53 -8.53
C VAL A 76 -12.80 -16.36 -8.88
N GLY A 77 -13.20 -17.01 -9.96
CA GLY A 77 -14.55 -16.90 -10.50
C GLY A 77 -14.80 -15.63 -11.34
N LYS A 78 -15.92 -15.65 -12.10
CA LYS A 78 -16.25 -14.57 -13.05
C LYS A 78 -16.66 -13.26 -12.38
N ALA A 79 -17.17 -13.32 -11.15
CA ALA A 79 -17.62 -12.16 -10.39
C ALA A 79 -16.56 -11.63 -9.41
N SER A 80 -15.29 -12.00 -9.60
CA SER A 80 -14.20 -11.56 -8.74
C SER A 80 -14.09 -10.05 -8.66
N VAL A 81 -13.85 -9.54 -7.45
CA VAL A 81 -13.64 -8.11 -7.18
C VAL A 81 -12.17 -7.68 -7.37
N ARG A 82 -11.30 -8.54 -7.88
CA ARG A 82 -9.86 -8.27 -8.03
C ARG A 82 -9.56 -6.92 -8.68
N ASP A 83 -10.18 -6.62 -9.82
CA ASP A 83 -9.83 -5.41 -10.58
C ASP A 83 -10.24 -4.14 -9.85
N ARG A 84 -11.39 -4.18 -9.16
CA ARG A 84 -11.79 -3.08 -8.27
C ARG A 84 -10.78 -2.90 -7.14
N MET A 85 -10.38 -3.97 -6.47
CA MET A 85 -9.42 -3.92 -5.36
C MET A 85 -8.04 -3.42 -5.80
N ARG A 86 -7.56 -3.86 -6.97
CA ARG A 86 -6.31 -3.34 -7.55
C ARG A 86 -6.40 -1.84 -7.84
N GLY A 87 -7.53 -1.37 -8.36
CA GLY A 87 -7.79 0.05 -8.56
C GLY A 87 -7.75 0.86 -7.28
N GLU A 88 -8.42 0.37 -6.23
CA GLU A 88 -8.44 1.01 -4.91
C GLU A 88 -7.06 1.04 -4.22
N LEU A 89 -6.28 -0.03 -4.34
CA LEU A 89 -4.98 -0.15 -3.66
C LEU A 89 -3.83 0.54 -4.42
N TYR A 90 -3.78 0.39 -5.73
CA TYR A 90 -2.61 0.78 -6.53
C TYR A 90 -2.93 1.81 -7.62
N GLY A 91 -4.20 2.05 -7.94
CA GLY A 91 -4.60 2.80 -9.14
C GLY A 91 -3.95 4.18 -9.24
N GLU A 92 -3.97 4.98 -8.19
CA GLU A 92 -3.36 6.30 -8.17
C GLU A 92 -1.83 6.25 -8.26
N TRP A 93 -1.20 5.29 -7.58
CA TRP A 93 0.24 5.06 -7.64
C TRP A 93 0.68 4.68 -9.06
N LEU A 94 -0.04 3.76 -9.69
CA LEU A 94 0.24 3.35 -11.06
C LEU A 94 0.02 4.49 -12.07
N ASN A 95 -0.95 5.37 -11.82
CA ASN A 95 -1.14 6.56 -12.66
C ASN A 95 0.03 7.54 -12.55
N VAL A 96 0.55 7.77 -11.36
CA VAL A 96 1.73 8.62 -11.16
C VAL A 96 2.97 7.97 -11.79
N ALA A 97 3.16 6.67 -11.60
CA ALA A 97 4.29 5.92 -12.14
C ALA A 97 4.37 5.92 -13.69
N LYS A 98 3.26 6.15 -14.39
CA LYS A 98 3.26 6.32 -15.87
C LYS A 98 4.13 7.49 -16.34
N GLY A 99 4.32 8.49 -15.50
CA GLY A 99 5.18 9.62 -15.77
C GLY A 99 6.63 9.42 -15.34
N ASP A 100 6.97 8.32 -14.70
CA ASP A 100 8.31 8.00 -14.21
C ASP A 100 9.17 7.34 -15.29
N ASP A 101 10.49 7.32 -15.06
CA ASP A 101 11.44 6.68 -15.98
C ASP A 101 11.43 5.15 -15.81
N PHE A 102 11.02 4.64 -14.64
CA PHE A 102 10.84 3.22 -14.35
C PHE A 102 9.84 3.02 -13.21
N ILE A 103 9.37 1.79 -13.05
CA ILE A 103 8.64 1.32 -11.88
C ILE A 103 9.33 0.07 -11.33
N GLY A 104 9.59 0.07 -10.02
CA GLY A 104 10.01 -1.12 -9.27
C GLY A 104 8.79 -1.82 -8.69
N VAL A 105 8.75 -3.14 -8.77
CA VAL A 105 7.72 -3.97 -8.16
C VAL A 105 8.33 -4.88 -7.13
N GLN A 106 7.81 -4.83 -5.90
CA GLN A 106 8.19 -5.71 -4.81
C GLN A 106 7.04 -6.70 -4.58
N ASN A 107 7.19 -7.91 -5.09
CA ASN A 107 6.19 -8.96 -4.90
C ASN A 107 6.68 -9.98 -3.87
N TYR A 108 5.93 -10.11 -2.79
CA TYR A 108 6.20 -11.04 -1.70
C TYR A 108 5.05 -12.02 -1.45
N GLU A 109 3.87 -11.71 -1.96
CA GLU A 109 2.62 -12.33 -1.55
C GLU A 109 1.67 -12.51 -2.73
N ARG A 110 0.79 -13.51 -2.62
CA ARG A 110 -0.36 -13.68 -3.51
C ARG A 110 -1.66 -13.44 -2.76
N ALA A 111 -2.61 -12.76 -3.41
CA ALA A 111 -3.96 -12.58 -2.93
C ALA A 111 -4.98 -13.15 -3.91
N LEU A 112 -5.87 -14.01 -3.43
CA LEU A 112 -6.99 -14.55 -4.18
C LEU A 112 -8.25 -13.75 -3.89
N TRP A 113 -8.94 -13.29 -4.94
CA TRP A 113 -10.11 -12.43 -4.85
C TRP A 113 -11.34 -13.12 -5.43
N GLY A 114 -12.32 -13.44 -4.60
CA GLY A 114 -13.65 -13.90 -4.99
C GLY A 114 -14.65 -12.76 -5.22
N ASP A 115 -15.92 -13.08 -5.25
CA ASP A 115 -17.04 -12.12 -5.42
C ASP A 115 -17.27 -11.23 -4.19
N LYS A 116 -17.00 -11.76 -2.99
CA LYS A 116 -17.22 -11.07 -1.70
C LYS A 116 -15.96 -10.45 -1.10
N GLY A 117 -14.81 -10.58 -1.77
CA GLY A 117 -13.54 -10.05 -1.28
C GLY A 117 -12.42 -11.07 -1.31
N ARG A 118 -11.44 -10.86 -0.43
CA ARG A 118 -10.26 -11.72 -0.34
C ARG A 118 -10.61 -13.10 0.21
N LEU A 119 -10.11 -14.13 -0.48
CA LEU A 119 -10.19 -15.51 -0.06
C LEU A 119 -8.99 -15.93 0.80
N PRO A 120 -9.15 -16.93 1.68
CA PRO A 120 -8.01 -17.48 2.40
C PRO A 120 -6.99 -18.11 1.44
N ALA A 121 -5.74 -18.19 1.88
CA ALA A 121 -4.70 -18.92 1.17
C ALA A 121 -5.10 -20.39 0.97
N PRO A 122 -4.71 -21.03 -0.15
CA PRO A 122 -4.98 -22.43 -0.38
C PRO A 122 -4.43 -23.31 0.74
N LYS A 123 -5.12 -24.42 1.02
CA LYS A 123 -4.67 -25.37 2.04
C LYS A 123 -3.28 -25.90 1.67
N GLY A 124 -2.34 -25.81 2.62
CA GLY A 124 -0.97 -26.28 2.43
C GLY A 124 0.00 -25.22 1.88
N SER A 125 -0.49 -24.01 1.57
CA SER A 125 0.41 -22.88 1.24
C SER A 125 1.23 -22.44 2.44
N THR A 126 2.44 -21.96 2.18
CA THR A 126 3.21 -21.20 3.17
C THR A 126 2.56 -19.83 3.33
N VAL A 127 2.25 -19.45 4.56
CA VAL A 127 1.63 -18.17 4.86
C VAL A 127 2.50 -17.36 5.83
N ASN A 128 2.42 -16.03 5.73
CA ASN A 128 3.04 -15.14 6.69
C ASN A 128 2.19 -14.98 7.96
N TRP A 129 2.62 -14.12 8.88
CA TRP A 129 1.92 -13.85 10.16
C TRP A 129 0.48 -13.33 9.99
N SER A 130 0.15 -12.71 8.85
CA SER A 130 -1.20 -12.20 8.55
C SER A 130 -2.10 -13.24 7.85
N GLY A 131 -1.60 -14.45 7.61
CA GLY A 131 -2.31 -15.50 6.87
C GLY A 131 -2.31 -15.29 5.35
N THR A 132 -1.47 -14.39 4.84
CA THR A 132 -1.28 -14.18 3.40
C THR A 132 -0.28 -15.19 2.85
N GLU A 133 -0.58 -15.74 1.68
CA GLU A 133 0.32 -16.68 1.02
C GLU A 133 1.63 -15.99 0.62
N VAL A 134 2.75 -16.58 1.03
CA VAL A 134 4.08 -16.17 0.57
C VAL A 134 4.27 -16.70 -0.86
N TRP A 135 4.57 -15.80 -1.78
CA TRP A 135 4.59 -16.11 -3.21
C TRP A 135 5.71 -15.35 -3.91
N ALA A 136 6.56 -16.08 -4.59
CA ALA A 136 7.71 -15.50 -5.31
C ALA A 136 7.50 -15.42 -6.84
N GLY A 137 6.27 -15.65 -7.31
CA GLY A 137 5.90 -15.55 -8.73
C GLY A 137 6.26 -16.80 -9.53
#